data_88e9c58f0b6cfcf6240b47cbbf3e6f52
#
_entry.id   88e9c58f0b6cfcf6240b47cbbf3e6f52
#
_cell.length_a   1.000
_cell.length_b   1.000
_cell.length_c   1.000
_cell.angle_alpha   90.00
_cell.angle_beta   90.00
_cell.angle_gamma   90.00
#
_symmetry.space_group_name_H-M   'P 1'
#
loop_
_entity.id
_entity.type
_entity.pdbx_description
1 polymer ?
#
loop_
_entity_poly.entity_id
_entity_poly.type
_entity_poly.pdbx_seq_one_letter_code
_entity_poly.pdbx_strand_id
1 'polypeptide(L)' 'EFGLSPQAWLSACRLRWAKHQLRTSAAPISDIALAAGYSEQSALTRALRRECGQTPAAWRRGAI' A
#
# COMPACT_ATOMS: atom_id res chain seq x y z
N GLU A 1 -1.66 11.56 -19.42
CA GLU A 1 -1.33 10.96 -19.91
C GLU A 1 -1.40 9.56 -19.86
N PHE A 2 -1.45 8.65 -19.95
CA PHE A 2 -1.70 7.24 -19.85
C PHE A 2 -3.09 6.97 -19.34
N GLY A 3 -4.00 7.93 -19.46
CA GLY A 3 -5.37 7.72 -19.06
C GLY A 3 -5.65 7.75 -17.58
N LEU A 4 -4.66 8.08 -16.75
CA LEU A 4 -4.86 8.14 -15.32
C LEU A 4 -5.14 9.57 -14.89
N SER A 5 -6.14 9.73 -14.03
CA SER A 5 -6.35 11.01 -13.38
C SER A 5 -5.21 11.27 -12.39
N PRO A 6 -4.97 12.53 -12.00
CA PRO A 6 -3.95 12.81 -11.00
C PRO A 6 -4.17 12.04 -9.71
N GLN A 7 -5.42 11.86 -9.30
CA GLN A 7 -5.71 11.13 -8.07
C GLN A 7 -5.40 9.65 -8.22
N ALA A 8 -5.73 9.07 -9.35
CA ALA A 8 -5.45 7.67 -9.59
C ALA A 8 -3.95 7.41 -9.62
N TRP A 9 -3.21 8.33 -10.25
CA TRP A 9 -1.76 8.21 -10.31
C TRP A 9 -1.15 8.31 -8.91
N LEU A 10 -1.63 9.26 -8.12
CA LEU A 10 -1.12 9.44 -6.75
C LEU A 10 -1.42 8.21 -5.89
N SER A 11 -2.61 7.65 -6.02
CA SER A 11 -2.96 6.45 -5.27
C SER A 11 -2.04 5.28 -5.64
N ALA A 12 -1.74 5.14 -6.93
CA ALA A 12 -0.84 4.08 -7.37
C ALA A 12 0.56 4.26 -6.79
N CYS A 13 1.04 5.50 -6.74
CA CYS A 13 2.35 5.79 -6.16
C CYS A 13 2.38 5.50 -4.66
N ARG A 14 1.32 5.87 -3.94
CA ARG A 14 1.23 5.61 -2.51
C ARG A 14 1.28 4.11 -2.24
N LEU A 15 0.52 3.34 -2.99
CA LEU A 15 0.44 1.92 -2.76
C LEU A 15 1.76 1.24 -3.13
N ARG A 16 2.39 1.66 -4.21
CA ARG A 16 3.68 1.10 -4.60
C ARG A 16 4.72 1.34 -3.51
N TRP A 17 4.76 2.55 -2.98
CA TRP A 17 5.70 2.87 -1.91
C TRP A 17 5.43 2.02 -0.67
N ALA A 18 4.16 1.87 -0.29
CA ALA A 18 3.80 1.07 0.87
C ALA A 18 4.18 -0.39 0.68
N LYS A 19 3.96 -0.94 -0.51
CA LYS A 19 4.32 -2.32 -0.80
C LYS A 19 5.82 -2.52 -0.65
N HIS A 20 6.60 -1.57 -1.12
CA HIS A 20 8.04 -1.64 -0.99
C HIS A 20 8.46 -1.59 0.48
N GLN A 21 7.88 -0.68 1.25
CA GLN A 21 8.21 -0.55 2.66
C GLN A 21 7.83 -1.80 3.46
N LEU A 22 6.72 -2.42 3.11
CA LEU A 22 6.28 -3.62 3.81
C LEU A 22 7.31 -4.74 3.69
N ARG A 23 8.04 -4.81 2.59
CA ARG A 23 9.02 -5.87 2.38
C ARG A 23 10.44 -5.47 2.76
N THR A 24 10.74 -4.19 2.83
CA THR A 24 12.10 -3.74 3.06
C THR A 24 12.34 -3.15 4.44
N SER A 25 11.29 -3.01 5.25
CA SER A 25 11.44 -2.46 6.59
C SER A 25 10.62 -3.28 7.57
N ALA A 26 10.95 -3.13 8.85
CA ALA A 26 10.21 -3.80 9.91
C ALA A 26 9.21 -2.87 10.58
N ALA A 27 8.96 -1.71 10.01
CA ALA A 27 8.05 -0.75 10.60
C ALA A 27 6.64 -1.34 10.73
N PRO A 28 5.91 -0.94 11.78
CA PRO A 28 4.52 -1.39 11.92
C PRO A 28 3.69 -1.01 10.71
N ILE A 29 2.75 -1.87 10.35
CA ILE A 29 1.91 -1.63 9.18
C ILE A 29 1.15 -0.32 9.30
N SER A 30 0.69 0.02 10.52
CA SER A 30 -0.01 1.28 10.73
C SER A 30 0.88 2.48 10.43
N ASP A 31 2.15 2.40 10.79
CA ASP A 31 3.08 3.50 10.52
C ASP A 31 3.32 3.64 9.02
N ILE A 32 3.44 2.53 8.32
CA ILE A 32 3.63 2.56 6.87
C ILE A 32 2.41 3.16 6.20
N ALA A 33 1.21 2.80 6.66
CA ALA A 33 -0.01 3.34 6.10
C ALA A 33 -0.06 4.86 6.23
N LEU A 34 0.23 5.36 7.42
CA LEU A 34 0.21 6.81 7.64
C LEU A 34 1.28 7.51 6.81
N ALA A 35 2.48 6.95 6.77
CA ALA A 35 3.57 7.54 6.00
C ALA A 35 3.26 7.56 4.51
N ALA A 36 2.50 6.58 4.03
CA ALA A 36 2.12 6.52 2.62
C ALA A 36 0.99 7.50 2.28
N GLY A 37 0.38 8.10 3.30
CA GLY A 37 -0.69 9.07 3.06
C GLY A 37 -2.08 8.55 3.29
N TYR A 38 -2.22 7.35 3.84
CA TYR A 38 -3.54 6.83 4.19
C TYR A 38 -3.94 7.35 5.56
N SER A 39 -5.24 7.52 5.77
CA SER A 39 -5.72 8.05 7.05
C SER A 39 -5.60 7.01 8.17
N GLU A 40 -5.63 5.74 7.83
CA GLU A 40 -5.55 4.68 8.81
C GLU A 40 -5.10 3.39 8.13
N GLN A 41 -4.75 2.40 8.95
CA GLN A 41 -4.24 1.14 8.42
C GLN A 41 -5.28 0.42 7.57
N SER A 42 -6.55 0.48 7.94
CA SER A 42 -7.58 -0.21 7.18
C SER A 42 -7.69 0.32 5.75
N ALA A 43 -7.39 1.59 5.53
CA ALA A 43 -7.41 2.15 4.19
C ALA A 43 -6.33 1.51 3.32
N LEU A 44 -5.14 1.33 3.87
CA LEU A 44 -4.07 0.62 3.16
C LEU A 44 -4.47 -0.82 2.90
N THR A 45 -5.06 -1.48 3.88
CA THR A 45 -5.47 -2.86 3.74
C THR A 45 -6.45 -3.02 2.57
N ARG A 46 -7.45 -2.13 2.51
CA ARG A 46 -8.43 -2.20 1.43
C ARG A 46 -7.80 -1.95 0.07
N ALA A 47 -6.90 -0.97 0.00
CA ALA A 47 -6.25 -0.64 -1.26
C ALA A 47 -5.39 -1.81 -1.76
N LEU A 48 -4.65 -2.43 -0.85
CA LEU A 48 -3.77 -3.52 -1.24
C LEU A 48 -4.57 -4.75 -1.64
N ARG A 49 -5.63 -5.05 -0.91
CA ARG A 49 -6.47 -6.20 -1.26
C ARG A 49 -7.15 -6.00 -2.60
N ARG A 50 -7.55 -4.77 -2.90
CA ARG A 50 -8.18 -4.48 -4.20
C ARG A 50 -7.19 -4.68 -5.32
N GLU A 51 -5.94 -4.29 -5.14
CA GLU A 51 -4.97 -4.37 -6.20
C GLU A 51 -4.42 -5.77 -6.42
N CYS A 52 -4.05 -6.45 -5.35
CA CYS A 52 -3.38 -7.74 -5.50
C CYS A 52 -3.99 -8.87 -4.67
N GLY A 53 -5.09 -8.61 -3.99
CA GLY A 53 -5.80 -9.67 -3.27
C GLY A 53 -5.16 -10.11 -1.97
N GLN A 54 -4.15 -9.39 -1.49
CA GLN A 54 -3.46 -9.78 -0.27
C GLN A 54 -3.57 -8.71 0.80
N THR A 55 -3.50 -9.14 2.07
CA THR A 55 -3.41 -8.19 3.18
C THR A 55 -1.97 -7.70 3.29
N PRO A 56 -1.76 -6.55 3.95
CA PRO A 56 -0.40 -6.07 4.18
C PRO A 56 0.47 -7.09 4.90
N ALA A 57 -0.09 -7.82 5.88
CA ALA A 57 0.70 -8.81 6.60
C ALA A 57 1.12 -9.95 5.67
N ALA A 58 0.21 -10.41 4.81
CA ALA A 58 0.55 -11.47 3.86
C ALA A 58 1.58 -10.98 2.85
N TRP A 59 1.43 -9.75 2.39
CA TRP A 59 2.38 -9.17 1.45
C TRP A 59 3.78 -9.08 2.08
N ARG A 60 3.82 -8.67 3.37
CA ARG A 60 5.10 -8.54 4.09
C ARG A 60 5.81 -9.88 4.20
N ARG A 61 5.04 -10.95 4.42
CA ARG A 61 5.64 -12.28 4.54
C ARG A 61 6.14 -12.80 3.21
N GLY A 62 5.83 -12.13 2.12
CA GLY A 62 6.22 -12.62 0.82
C GLY A 62 5.40 -13.80 0.35
N ALA A 63 4.22 -14.01 0.92
CA ALA A 63 3.35 -15.09 0.50
C ALA A 63 2.81 -14.79 -0.90
N ILE A 64 2.80 -15.77 -1.74
CA ILE A 64 2.33 -15.60 -3.10
C ILE A 64 1.23 -16.58 -3.38
#